data_228719e5e3fa3e9a564064d4724c50e9
#
_entry.id   228719e5e3fa3e9a564064d4724c50e9
#
_cell.length_a   1.000
_cell.length_b   1.000
_cell.length_c   1.000
_cell.angle_alpha   90.00
_cell.angle_beta   90.00
_cell.angle_gamma   90.00
#
_symmetry.space_group_name_H-M   'P 1'
#
loop_
_entity.id
_entity.type
_entity.pdbx_description
1 polymer ?
#
loop_
_entity_poly.entity_id
_entity_poly.type
_entity_poly.pdbx_seq_one_letter_code
_entity_poly.pdbx_strand_id
1 'polypeptide(L)'
;MDVRQLAAIVAVADHGTFSAAARALYTVQSNVSGHVAKLERELGAPLVDRSNGTLTEEGVRVVERARRVLQEIDDIAADIASLDDDVSGDARIGVIGTTARWMMPQLLRAVAERHPRVHPIVSEGSTTTIVPGVLSGQLNAAIIHLPIDDPELVVEPLFAEDLLLLVPSGHPLAERDTMSLTELEDIPLLLPPKGAALRRVLDRAAGSVDVTLRAQAEIDGVRLLASLAFDGYGAAIVPATAAPRQVDGRFSRITVPELPRRVVAFARRRRPAPSAATTAVAEVLTDVIAEHGADQPGVHLGSETFPLQRTT
;
A
#
# COMPACT_ATOMS: atom_id res chain seq x y z
N MET A 1 -14.02 2.77 30.93
CA MET A 1 -13.07 2.60 29.81
C MET A 1 -12.09 3.76 29.82
N ASP A 2 -10.77 3.47 29.73
CA ASP A 2 -9.71 4.48 29.73
C ASP A 2 -8.63 4.15 28.70
N VAL A 3 -7.73 5.11 28.43
CA VAL A 3 -6.67 5.02 27.41
C VAL A 3 -5.72 3.83 27.64
N ARG A 4 -5.43 3.50 28.91
CA ARG A 4 -4.53 2.38 29.25
C ARG A 4 -5.17 1.03 28.92
N GLN A 5 -6.47 0.92 29.08
CA GLN A 5 -7.22 -0.29 28.72
C GLN A 5 -7.24 -0.48 27.19
N LEU A 6 -7.45 0.64 26.42
CA LEU A 6 -7.40 0.61 24.98
C LEU A 6 -6.00 0.28 24.45
N ALA A 7 -4.97 0.90 25.02
CA ALA A 7 -3.58 0.60 24.67
C ALA A 7 -3.21 -0.87 24.97
N ALA A 8 -3.69 -1.43 26.08
CA ALA A 8 -3.44 -2.81 26.45
C ALA A 8 -4.02 -3.80 25.43
N ILE A 9 -5.29 -3.64 25.03
CA ILE A 9 -5.91 -4.57 24.06
C ILE A 9 -5.30 -4.43 22.67
N VAL A 10 -4.96 -3.22 22.23
CA VAL A 10 -4.26 -2.98 20.97
C VAL A 10 -2.87 -3.63 20.97
N ALA A 11 -2.10 -3.48 22.05
CA ALA A 11 -0.79 -4.13 22.17
C ALA A 11 -0.89 -5.67 22.16
N VAL A 12 -1.93 -6.25 22.77
CA VAL A 12 -2.16 -7.70 22.70
C VAL A 12 -2.45 -8.14 21.26
N ALA A 13 -3.25 -7.36 20.52
CA ALA A 13 -3.54 -7.61 19.11
C ALA A 13 -2.29 -7.58 18.24
N ASP A 14 -1.42 -6.57 18.44
CA ASP A 14 -0.24 -6.33 17.61
C ASP A 14 0.90 -7.34 17.90
N HIS A 15 1.02 -7.78 19.14
CA HIS A 15 2.15 -8.63 19.58
C HIS A 15 1.76 -10.09 19.85
N GLY A 16 0.49 -10.44 19.72
CA GLY A 16 -0.03 -11.81 19.80
C GLY A 16 -0.07 -12.43 21.19
N THR A 17 0.66 -11.88 22.18
CA THR A 17 0.69 -12.40 23.56
C THR A 17 0.70 -11.30 24.61
N PHE A 18 0.10 -11.55 25.76
CA PHE A 18 0.11 -10.61 26.91
C PHE A 18 1.53 -10.25 27.37
N SER A 19 2.46 -11.21 27.32
CA SER A 19 3.86 -10.96 27.71
C SER A 19 4.61 -10.09 26.70
N ALA A 20 4.36 -10.27 25.39
CA ALA A 20 4.95 -9.44 24.36
C ALA A 20 4.35 -8.02 24.38
N ALA A 21 3.03 -7.90 24.56
CA ALA A 21 2.34 -6.62 24.76
C ALA A 21 2.90 -5.85 25.97
N ALA A 22 3.15 -6.55 27.08
CA ALA A 22 3.73 -5.95 28.30
C ALA A 22 5.14 -5.37 28.03
N ARG A 23 5.98 -6.09 27.29
CA ARG A 23 7.29 -5.56 26.87
C ARG A 23 7.17 -4.31 26.00
N ALA A 24 6.26 -4.34 25.03
CA ALA A 24 6.02 -3.21 24.14
C ALA A 24 5.51 -1.97 24.89
N LEU A 25 4.70 -2.16 25.94
CA LEU A 25 4.16 -1.09 26.78
C LEU A 25 5.07 -0.74 27.99
N TYR A 26 6.28 -1.29 28.06
CA TYR A 26 7.23 -1.08 29.18
C TYR A 26 6.60 -1.34 30.57
N THR A 27 5.82 -2.40 30.69
CA THR A 27 5.12 -2.79 31.92
C THR A 27 5.20 -4.30 32.18
N VAL A 28 4.54 -4.77 33.22
CA VAL A 28 4.45 -6.20 33.53
C VAL A 28 3.17 -6.84 32.98
N GLN A 29 3.24 -8.13 32.65
CA GLN A 29 2.13 -8.88 32.05
C GLN A 29 0.83 -8.83 32.87
N SER A 30 0.93 -8.82 34.21
CA SER A 30 -0.23 -8.70 35.07
C SER A 30 -1.01 -7.40 34.91
N ASN A 31 -0.32 -6.28 34.63
CA ASN A 31 -0.97 -5.00 34.36
C ASN A 31 -1.75 -5.03 33.04
N VAL A 32 -1.15 -5.56 31.96
CA VAL A 32 -1.83 -5.70 30.66
C VAL A 32 -3.05 -6.60 30.80
N SER A 33 -2.90 -7.77 31.45
CA SER A 33 -4.01 -8.68 31.71
C SER A 33 -5.11 -8.05 32.57
N GLY A 34 -4.73 -7.24 33.55
CA GLY A 34 -5.68 -6.51 34.42
C GLY A 34 -6.46 -5.44 33.65
N HIS A 35 -5.78 -4.68 32.76
CA HIS A 35 -6.43 -3.67 31.92
C HIS A 35 -7.41 -4.31 30.93
N VAL A 36 -7.02 -5.38 30.24
CA VAL A 36 -7.90 -6.10 29.32
C VAL A 36 -9.09 -6.70 30.08
N ALA A 37 -8.88 -7.38 31.22
CA ALA A 37 -9.96 -7.95 32.00
C ALA A 37 -10.93 -6.89 32.55
N LYS A 38 -10.45 -5.70 32.87
CA LYS A 38 -11.31 -4.57 33.27
C LYS A 38 -12.13 -4.07 32.09
N LEU A 39 -11.54 -3.95 30.88
CA LEU A 39 -12.23 -3.57 29.66
C LEU A 39 -13.32 -4.58 29.29
N GLU A 40 -13.01 -5.89 29.33
CA GLU A 40 -13.98 -6.97 29.09
C GLU A 40 -15.19 -6.89 30.04
N ARG A 41 -14.94 -6.63 31.32
CA ARG A 41 -16.04 -6.46 32.33
C ARG A 41 -16.89 -5.23 32.04
N GLU A 42 -16.28 -4.12 31.63
CA GLU A 42 -17.01 -2.88 31.32
C GLU A 42 -17.85 -3.00 30.04
N LEU A 43 -17.36 -3.76 29.05
CA LEU A 43 -18.06 -3.99 27.79
C LEU A 43 -19.02 -5.20 27.86
N GLY A 44 -18.91 -6.04 28.88
CA GLY A 44 -19.75 -7.23 29.06
C GLY A 44 -19.48 -8.36 28.06
N ALA A 45 -18.29 -8.36 27.42
CA ALA A 45 -17.91 -9.34 26.40
C ALA A 45 -16.44 -9.73 26.54
N PRO A 46 -16.05 -11.01 26.29
CA PRO A 46 -14.66 -11.40 26.19
C PRO A 46 -14.07 -10.84 24.89
N LEU A 47 -12.88 -10.23 24.98
CA LEU A 47 -12.18 -9.66 23.82
C LEU A 47 -11.02 -10.53 23.36
N VAL A 48 -10.51 -11.39 24.24
CA VAL A 48 -9.41 -12.32 23.95
C VAL A 48 -9.83 -13.73 24.34
N ASP A 49 -9.73 -14.66 23.41
CA ASP A 49 -9.86 -16.09 23.70
C ASP A 49 -8.60 -16.55 24.47
N ARG A 50 -8.78 -16.85 25.74
CA ARG A 50 -7.67 -17.23 26.64
C ARG A 50 -7.11 -18.61 26.38
N SER A 51 -7.79 -19.43 25.57
CA SER A 51 -7.33 -20.78 25.20
C SER A 51 -6.21 -20.76 24.17
N ASN A 52 -6.26 -19.81 23.23
CA ASN A 52 -5.33 -19.69 22.11
C ASN A 52 -4.66 -18.31 21.98
N GLY A 53 -5.08 -17.33 22.79
CA GLY A 53 -4.52 -15.97 22.79
C GLY A 53 -4.98 -15.08 21.62
N THR A 54 -5.94 -15.51 20.81
CA THR A 54 -6.46 -14.73 19.68
C THR A 54 -7.57 -13.79 20.11
N LEU A 55 -7.82 -12.75 19.32
CA LEU A 55 -8.98 -11.88 19.52
C LEU A 55 -10.29 -12.61 19.21
N THR A 56 -11.32 -12.34 19.99
CA THR A 56 -12.70 -12.69 19.64
C THR A 56 -13.22 -11.76 18.52
N GLU A 57 -14.42 -12.01 17.98
CA GLU A 57 -15.05 -11.10 17.01
C GLU A 57 -15.28 -9.72 17.64
N GLU A 58 -15.73 -9.67 18.89
CA GLU A 58 -15.89 -8.45 19.67
C GLU A 58 -14.53 -7.77 19.88
N GLY A 59 -13.48 -8.56 20.18
CA GLY A 59 -12.12 -8.08 20.35
C GLY A 59 -11.59 -7.39 19.10
N VAL A 60 -11.80 -7.95 17.91
CA VAL A 60 -11.41 -7.33 16.64
C VAL A 60 -12.08 -5.97 16.48
N ARG A 61 -13.40 -5.88 16.69
CA ARG A 61 -14.16 -4.62 16.59
C ARG A 61 -13.69 -3.57 17.60
N VAL A 62 -13.39 -4.01 18.83
CA VAL A 62 -12.87 -3.10 19.88
C VAL A 62 -11.49 -2.59 19.53
N VAL A 63 -10.58 -3.44 19.05
CA VAL A 63 -9.23 -3.08 18.64
C VAL A 63 -9.25 -2.06 17.51
N GLU A 64 -10.09 -2.24 16.49
CA GLU A 64 -10.25 -1.27 15.39
C GLU A 64 -10.66 0.11 15.92
N ARG A 65 -11.62 0.17 16.83
CA ARG A 65 -12.06 1.44 17.45
C ARG A 65 -11.01 2.01 18.39
N ALA A 66 -10.35 1.17 19.17
CA ALA A 66 -9.31 1.57 20.12
C ALA A 66 -8.11 2.21 19.41
N ARG A 67 -7.67 1.65 18.27
CA ARG A 67 -6.61 2.23 17.45
C ARG A 67 -6.94 3.65 16.99
N ARG A 68 -8.17 3.86 16.51
CA ARG A 68 -8.63 5.20 16.10
C ARG A 68 -8.60 6.20 17.27
N VAL A 69 -9.06 5.80 18.45
CA VAL A 69 -9.05 6.67 19.65
C VAL A 69 -7.62 7.01 20.08
N LEU A 70 -6.72 6.01 20.10
CA LEU A 70 -5.33 6.24 20.46
C LEU A 70 -4.62 7.15 19.46
N GLN A 71 -4.88 6.95 18.16
CA GLN A 71 -4.35 7.81 17.10
C GLN A 71 -4.80 9.26 17.27
N GLU A 72 -6.11 9.51 17.55
CA GLU A 72 -6.62 10.86 17.81
C GLU A 72 -5.94 11.53 18.99
N ILE A 73 -5.62 10.77 20.03
CA ILE A 73 -4.90 11.31 21.20
C ILE A 73 -3.47 11.72 20.82
N ASP A 74 -2.78 10.88 20.03
CA ASP A 74 -1.43 11.18 19.53
C ASP A 74 -1.46 12.41 18.60
N ASP A 75 -2.47 12.50 17.72
CA ASP A 75 -2.64 13.60 16.77
C ASP A 75 -2.92 14.95 17.47
N ILE A 76 -3.62 14.98 18.61
CA ILE A 76 -3.85 16.21 19.39
C ILE A 76 -2.50 16.87 19.77
N ALA A 77 -1.55 16.09 20.26
CA ALA A 77 -0.25 16.63 20.67
C ALA A 77 0.55 17.14 19.46
N ALA A 78 0.49 16.43 18.35
CA ALA A 78 1.15 16.78 17.10
C ALA A 78 0.55 18.07 16.48
N ASP A 79 -0.79 18.20 16.48
CA ASP A 79 -1.49 19.36 15.93
C ASP A 79 -1.20 20.64 16.73
N ILE A 80 -1.14 20.54 18.06
CA ILE A 80 -0.75 21.70 18.89
C ILE A 80 0.69 22.12 18.63
N ALA A 81 1.61 21.14 18.50
CA ALA A 81 3.00 21.43 18.17
C ALA A 81 3.17 22.08 16.78
N SER A 82 2.27 21.80 15.84
CA SER A 82 2.31 22.36 14.48
C SER A 82 1.85 23.81 14.38
N LEU A 83 1.18 24.38 15.41
CA LEU A 83 0.78 25.79 15.42
C LEU A 83 1.99 26.76 15.43
N ASP A 84 3.16 26.29 15.81
CA ASP A 84 4.41 27.05 15.83
C ASP A 84 5.27 26.86 14.55
N ASP A 85 4.69 26.51 13.41
CA ASP A 85 5.36 26.17 12.13
C ASP A 85 6.31 24.96 12.19
N ASP A 86 6.28 24.16 13.26
CA ASP A 86 7.23 23.09 13.50
C ASP A 86 6.50 21.72 13.58
N VAL A 87 6.12 21.23 12.40
CA VAL A 87 5.37 19.97 12.26
C VAL A 87 6.17 18.79 12.81
N SER A 88 5.54 18.01 13.69
CA SER A 88 6.15 16.84 14.33
C SER A 88 5.16 15.69 14.50
N GLY A 89 5.65 14.49 14.78
CA GLY A 89 4.85 13.30 15.07
C GLY A 89 5.04 12.16 14.06
N ASP A 90 4.35 11.05 14.31
CA ASP A 90 4.39 9.87 13.46
C ASP A 90 3.47 10.02 12.24
N ALA A 91 3.97 9.63 11.05
CA ALA A 91 3.18 9.46 9.84
C ALA A 91 3.27 8.01 9.35
N ARG A 92 2.26 7.19 9.64
CA ARG A 92 2.20 5.77 9.26
C ARG A 92 1.61 5.64 7.87
N ILE A 93 2.45 5.35 6.88
CA ILE A 93 2.08 5.33 5.46
C ILE A 93 2.19 3.91 4.90
N GLY A 94 1.08 3.39 4.38
CA GLY A 94 1.08 2.18 3.57
C GLY A 94 1.51 2.48 2.13
N VAL A 95 2.26 1.60 1.48
CA VAL A 95 2.67 1.81 0.09
C VAL A 95 2.74 0.51 -0.69
N ILE A 96 2.24 0.51 -1.93
CA ILE A 96 2.40 -0.62 -2.84
C ILE A 96 3.85 -0.74 -3.31
N GLY A 97 4.39 -1.97 -3.28
CA GLY A 97 5.82 -2.22 -3.42
C GLY A 97 6.44 -1.74 -4.73
N THR A 98 5.70 -1.73 -5.83
CA THR A 98 6.19 -1.21 -7.11
C THR A 98 6.47 0.29 -7.05
N THR A 99 5.56 1.04 -6.44
CA THR A 99 5.68 2.49 -6.26
C THR A 99 6.72 2.84 -5.17
N ALA A 100 6.75 2.08 -4.06
CA ALA A 100 7.69 2.30 -2.98
C ALA A 100 9.15 2.36 -3.46
N ARG A 101 9.50 1.50 -4.39
CA ARG A 101 10.87 1.35 -4.86
C ARG A 101 11.50 2.63 -5.41
N TRP A 102 10.78 3.37 -6.24
CA TRP A 102 11.32 4.58 -6.85
C TRP A 102 11.01 5.84 -6.06
N MET A 103 9.90 5.87 -5.35
CA MET A 103 9.38 7.07 -4.70
C MET A 103 9.88 7.24 -3.26
N MET A 104 9.95 6.14 -2.47
CA MET A 104 10.30 6.25 -1.05
C MET A 104 11.66 6.89 -0.77
N PRO A 105 12.75 6.61 -1.52
CA PRO A 105 14.03 7.25 -1.26
C PRO A 105 13.98 8.78 -1.37
N GLN A 106 13.23 9.29 -2.37
CA GLN A 106 13.06 10.74 -2.59
C GLN A 106 12.16 11.34 -1.51
N LEU A 107 11.02 10.69 -1.23
CA LEU A 107 10.06 11.14 -0.23
C LEU A 107 10.71 11.22 1.17
N LEU A 108 11.38 10.17 1.61
CA LEU A 108 12.01 10.14 2.93
C LEU A 108 13.10 11.20 3.08
N ARG A 109 13.89 11.44 2.03
CA ARG A 109 14.89 12.52 2.02
C ARG A 109 14.21 13.88 2.13
N ALA A 110 13.22 14.16 1.28
CA ALA A 110 12.54 15.45 1.27
C ALA A 110 11.76 15.72 2.58
N VAL A 111 11.15 14.68 3.19
CA VAL A 111 10.53 14.81 4.52
C VAL A 111 11.57 15.13 5.59
N ALA A 112 12.71 14.43 5.60
CA ALA A 112 13.77 14.69 6.59
C ALA A 112 14.36 16.11 6.47
N GLU A 113 14.44 16.65 5.25
CA GLU A 113 14.92 18.01 4.99
C GLU A 113 13.91 19.10 5.36
N ARG A 114 12.63 18.91 5.03
CA ARG A 114 11.59 19.92 5.23
C ARG A 114 10.92 19.85 6.60
N HIS A 115 10.78 18.64 7.13
CA HIS A 115 10.08 18.35 8.38
C HIS A 115 10.87 17.38 9.26
N PRO A 116 12.03 17.80 9.81
CA PRO A 116 12.98 16.92 10.50
C PRO A 116 12.43 16.26 11.78
N ARG A 117 11.31 16.76 12.31
CA ARG A 117 10.63 16.18 13.48
C ARG A 117 9.44 15.28 13.11
N VAL A 118 9.11 15.14 11.83
CA VAL A 118 8.18 14.12 11.36
C VAL A 118 8.90 12.80 11.25
N HIS A 119 8.30 11.74 11.81
CA HIS A 119 8.83 10.38 11.78
C HIS A 119 7.96 9.51 10.85
N PRO A 120 8.35 9.31 9.58
CA PRO A 120 7.63 8.43 8.67
C PRO A 120 7.80 6.95 9.06
N ILE A 121 6.69 6.23 9.19
CA ILE A 121 6.66 4.78 9.39
C ILE A 121 6.03 4.17 8.16
N VAL A 122 6.84 3.48 7.35
CA VAL A 122 6.41 2.96 6.05
C VAL A 122 6.15 1.46 6.12
N SER A 123 4.97 1.05 5.68
CA SER A 123 4.58 -0.36 5.57
C SER A 123 4.32 -0.72 4.10
N GLU A 124 5.05 -1.71 3.58
CA GLU A 124 4.84 -2.21 2.23
C GLU A 124 3.79 -3.32 2.19
N GLY A 125 2.94 -3.28 1.16
CA GLY A 125 1.94 -4.33 0.95
C GLY A 125 1.25 -4.23 -0.41
N SER A 126 0.21 -5.05 -0.60
CA SER A 126 -0.73 -4.91 -1.70
C SER A 126 -1.87 -3.94 -1.32
N THR A 127 -2.58 -3.38 -2.29
CA THR A 127 -3.77 -2.55 -1.99
C THR A 127 -4.75 -3.28 -1.07
N THR A 128 -4.96 -4.58 -1.28
CA THR A 128 -5.89 -5.40 -0.49
C THR A 128 -5.44 -5.61 0.97
N THR A 129 -4.14 -5.56 1.24
CA THR A 129 -3.60 -5.67 2.61
C THR A 129 -3.45 -4.31 3.29
N ILE A 130 -3.21 -3.24 2.53
CA ILE A 130 -2.98 -1.89 3.05
C ILE A 130 -4.30 -1.18 3.40
N VAL A 131 -5.32 -1.25 2.56
CA VAL A 131 -6.59 -0.54 2.75
C VAL A 131 -7.27 -0.86 4.10
N PRO A 132 -7.35 -2.12 4.55
CA PRO A 132 -7.86 -2.42 5.90
C PRO A 132 -7.06 -1.73 7.01
N GLY A 133 -5.76 -1.56 6.85
CA GLY A 133 -4.90 -0.83 7.80
C GLY A 133 -5.26 0.66 7.89
N VAL A 134 -5.62 1.30 6.77
CA VAL A 134 -6.10 2.69 6.76
C VAL A 134 -7.47 2.78 7.44
N LEU A 135 -8.40 1.90 7.08
CA LEU A 135 -9.74 1.89 7.64
C LEU A 135 -9.73 1.63 9.16
N SER A 136 -8.88 0.73 9.64
CA SER A 136 -8.74 0.43 11.08
C SER A 136 -7.98 1.50 11.87
N GLY A 137 -7.26 2.44 11.20
CA GLY A 137 -6.41 3.44 11.84
C GLY A 137 -5.02 2.93 12.22
N GLN A 138 -4.62 1.75 11.76
CA GLN A 138 -3.24 1.27 11.87
C GLN A 138 -2.29 2.08 10.98
N LEU A 139 -2.81 2.56 9.85
CA LEU A 139 -2.14 3.48 8.94
C LEU A 139 -2.89 4.80 8.88
N ASN A 140 -2.17 5.92 8.79
CA ASN A 140 -2.74 7.25 8.61
C ASN A 140 -3.22 7.46 7.17
N ALA A 141 -2.41 7.00 6.22
CA ALA A 141 -2.68 7.11 4.80
C ALA A 141 -1.99 5.97 4.02
N ALA A 142 -2.28 5.89 2.73
CA ALA A 142 -1.68 4.87 1.87
C ALA A 142 -1.52 5.36 0.42
N ILE A 143 -0.51 4.81 -0.25
CA ILE A 143 -0.32 4.91 -1.69
C ILE A 143 -0.71 3.57 -2.30
N ILE A 144 -1.80 3.56 -3.03
CA ILE A 144 -2.48 2.37 -3.53
C ILE A 144 -2.81 2.50 -5.02
N HIS A 145 -3.20 1.42 -5.65
CA HIS A 145 -3.74 1.49 -7.01
C HIS A 145 -5.27 1.41 -7.02
N LEU A 146 -5.86 2.08 -8.02
CA LEU A 146 -7.29 2.09 -8.27
C LEU A 146 -7.74 0.89 -9.14
N PRO A 147 -9.04 0.52 -9.14
CA PRO A 147 -10.13 1.19 -8.44
C PRO A 147 -10.26 0.78 -6.97
N ILE A 148 -10.65 1.72 -6.14
CA ILE A 148 -11.13 1.50 -4.76
C ILE A 148 -12.41 2.31 -4.61
N ASP A 149 -13.45 1.65 -4.16
CA ASP A 149 -14.74 2.26 -3.87
C ASP A 149 -15.10 1.95 -2.41
N ASP A 150 -14.73 2.87 -1.52
CA ASP A 150 -15.03 2.80 -0.09
C ASP A 150 -15.43 4.19 0.40
N PRO A 151 -16.66 4.37 0.93
CA PRO A 151 -17.18 5.67 1.34
C PRO A 151 -16.45 6.28 2.55
N GLU A 152 -15.71 5.48 3.33
CA GLU A 152 -14.89 5.96 4.45
C GLU A 152 -13.57 6.56 3.97
N LEU A 153 -13.18 6.37 2.71
CA LEU A 153 -11.93 6.88 2.15
C LEU A 153 -12.13 8.18 1.35
N VAL A 154 -11.11 9.00 1.39
CA VAL A 154 -10.83 10.04 0.38
C VAL A 154 -9.65 9.53 -0.44
N VAL A 155 -9.81 9.50 -1.75
CA VAL A 155 -8.84 8.94 -2.68
C VAL A 155 -8.49 10.00 -3.71
N GLU A 156 -7.21 10.37 -3.76
CA GLU A 156 -6.67 11.43 -4.62
C GLU A 156 -5.70 10.81 -5.62
N PRO A 157 -6.00 10.78 -6.93
CA PRO A 157 -5.09 10.26 -7.94
C PRO A 157 -3.77 11.02 -7.96
N LEU A 158 -2.64 10.29 -8.01
CA LEU A 158 -1.29 10.84 -8.03
C LEU A 158 -0.68 10.81 -9.44
N PHE A 159 -0.72 9.65 -10.08
CA PHE A 159 -0.22 9.43 -11.44
C PHE A 159 -0.85 8.18 -12.06
N ALA A 160 -0.76 8.06 -13.37
CA ALA A 160 -1.04 6.83 -14.09
C ALA A 160 0.28 6.18 -14.55
N GLU A 161 0.29 4.86 -14.68
CA GLU A 161 1.44 4.14 -15.23
C GLU A 161 1.01 3.08 -16.23
N ASP A 162 1.87 2.85 -17.23
CA ASP A 162 1.63 1.80 -18.22
C ASP A 162 1.81 0.41 -17.61
N LEU A 163 1.10 -0.56 -18.18
CA LEU A 163 1.42 -1.97 -18.01
C LEU A 163 2.30 -2.39 -19.18
N LEU A 164 3.48 -2.91 -18.90
CA LEU A 164 4.50 -3.26 -19.87
C LEU A 164 4.76 -4.77 -19.88
N LEU A 165 5.04 -5.31 -21.04
CA LEU A 165 5.62 -6.64 -21.16
C LEU A 165 7.13 -6.52 -20.93
N LEU A 166 7.62 -7.16 -19.88
CA LEU A 166 9.06 -7.35 -19.64
C LEU A 166 9.49 -8.69 -20.20
N VAL A 167 10.55 -8.70 -20.99
CA VAL A 167 11.17 -9.92 -21.50
C VAL A 167 12.66 -9.94 -21.17
N PRO A 168 13.26 -11.12 -20.87
CA PRO A 168 14.71 -11.23 -20.70
C PRO A 168 15.46 -10.79 -21.97
N SER A 169 16.69 -10.30 -21.86
CA SER A 169 17.51 -9.84 -22.99
C SER A 169 17.77 -10.90 -24.05
N GLY A 170 17.74 -12.18 -23.72
CA GLY A 170 17.87 -13.28 -24.70
C GLY A 170 16.55 -13.80 -25.27
N HIS A 171 15.42 -13.17 -24.93
CA HIS A 171 14.12 -13.60 -25.42
C HIS A 171 13.93 -13.20 -26.89
N PRO A 172 13.24 -14.02 -27.72
CA PRO A 172 13.02 -13.70 -29.15
C PRO A 172 12.33 -12.36 -29.40
N LEU A 173 11.60 -11.84 -28.41
CA LEU A 173 10.91 -10.57 -28.48
C LEU A 173 11.75 -9.37 -27.98
N ALA A 174 12.98 -9.59 -27.51
CA ALA A 174 13.77 -8.54 -26.84
C ALA A 174 14.11 -7.31 -27.69
N GLU A 175 14.06 -7.47 -29.03
CA GLU A 175 14.31 -6.38 -29.97
C GLU A 175 13.03 -5.59 -30.37
N ARG A 176 11.88 -5.95 -29.82
CA ARG A 176 10.61 -5.29 -30.12
C ARG A 176 10.33 -4.16 -29.12
N ASP A 177 9.88 -3.02 -29.63
CA ASP A 177 9.45 -1.88 -28.80
C ASP A 177 7.96 -1.95 -28.46
N THR A 178 7.16 -2.54 -29.39
CA THR A 178 5.70 -2.61 -29.25
C THR A 178 5.19 -3.95 -29.73
N MET A 179 4.11 -4.40 -29.12
CA MET A 179 3.45 -5.67 -29.42
C MET A 179 1.94 -5.54 -29.16
N SER A 180 1.11 -6.18 -29.98
CA SER A 180 -0.33 -6.23 -29.69
C SER A 180 -0.65 -7.30 -28.64
N LEU A 181 -1.77 -7.13 -27.94
CA LEU A 181 -2.23 -8.10 -26.96
C LEU A 181 -2.58 -9.46 -27.61
N THR A 182 -3.02 -9.45 -28.86
CA THR A 182 -3.32 -10.66 -29.64
C THR A 182 -2.07 -11.50 -29.92
N GLU A 183 -0.91 -10.87 -30.08
CA GLU A 183 0.35 -11.60 -30.30
C GLU A 183 0.85 -12.31 -29.02
N LEU A 184 0.24 -12.06 -27.85
CA LEU A 184 0.60 -12.70 -26.59
C LEU A 184 -0.09 -14.04 -26.36
N GLU A 185 -1.04 -14.46 -27.21
CA GLU A 185 -1.86 -15.67 -27.02
C GLU A 185 -1.02 -16.93 -26.80
N ASP A 186 0.01 -17.10 -27.64
CA ASP A 186 0.87 -18.29 -27.60
C ASP A 186 2.12 -18.13 -26.72
N ILE A 187 2.32 -16.94 -26.12
CA ILE A 187 3.52 -16.65 -25.33
C ILE A 187 3.29 -17.07 -23.88
N PRO A 188 4.12 -17.98 -23.34
CA PRO A 188 4.06 -18.34 -21.93
C PRO A 188 4.50 -17.15 -21.07
N LEU A 189 3.63 -16.70 -20.14
CA LEU A 189 3.85 -15.53 -19.29
C LEU A 189 3.97 -15.92 -17.82
N LEU A 190 4.79 -15.19 -17.10
CA LEU A 190 4.71 -15.12 -15.64
C LEU A 190 3.54 -14.19 -15.29
N LEU A 191 2.52 -14.69 -14.64
CA LEU A 191 1.30 -13.96 -14.33
C LEU A 191 1.00 -13.93 -12.83
N PRO A 192 0.27 -12.93 -12.33
CA PRO A 192 -0.32 -13.02 -10.99
C PRO A 192 -1.34 -14.17 -10.91
N PRO A 193 -1.60 -14.73 -9.72
CA PRO A 193 -2.59 -15.79 -9.53
C PRO A 193 -3.99 -15.33 -9.96
N LYS A 194 -4.82 -16.29 -10.38
CA LYS A 194 -6.23 -16.02 -10.66
C LYS A 194 -6.91 -15.39 -9.43
N GLY A 195 -7.66 -14.32 -9.65
CA GLY A 195 -8.30 -13.56 -8.56
C GLY A 195 -7.47 -12.40 -7.99
N ALA A 196 -6.18 -12.30 -8.27
CA ALA A 196 -5.40 -11.11 -7.94
C ALA A 196 -5.89 -9.89 -8.74
N ALA A 197 -5.79 -8.69 -8.15
CA ALA A 197 -6.30 -7.45 -8.77
C ALA A 197 -5.67 -7.19 -10.15
N LEU A 198 -4.35 -7.28 -10.26
CA LEU A 198 -3.66 -7.12 -11.55
C LEU A 198 -4.09 -8.19 -12.55
N ARG A 199 -4.22 -9.46 -12.11
CA ARG A 199 -4.67 -10.54 -12.99
C ARG A 199 -6.05 -10.26 -13.58
N ARG A 200 -7.00 -9.78 -12.80
CA ARG A 200 -8.34 -9.40 -13.31
C ARG A 200 -8.28 -8.30 -14.37
N VAL A 201 -7.37 -7.35 -14.22
CA VAL A 201 -7.14 -6.28 -15.23
C VAL A 201 -6.62 -6.89 -16.53
N LEU A 202 -5.61 -7.75 -16.44
CA LEU A 202 -5.00 -8.42 -17.60
C LEU A 202 -6.00 -9.33 -18.33
N ASP A 203 -6.72 -10.19 -17.59
CA ASP A 203 -7.70 -11.11 -18.17
C ASP A 203 -8.86 -10.35 -18.84
N ARG A 204 -9.29 -9.21 -18.28
CA ARG A 204 -10.31 -8.35 -18.89
C ARG A 204 -9.81 -7.71 -20.18
N ALA A 205 -8.58 -7.18 -20.19
CA ALA A 205 -7.99 -6.60 -21.39
C ALA A 205 -7.82 -7.67 -22.49
N ALA A 206 -7.29 -8.83 -22.16
CA ALA A 206 -7.14 -9.94 -23.09
C ALA A 206 -8.47 -10.42 -23.63
N GLY A 207 -9.49 -10.57 -22.76
CA GLY A 207 -10.85 -10.95 -23.17
C GLY A 207 -11.54 -9.93 -24.09
N SER A 208 -11.18 -8.65 -24.04
CA SER A 208 -11.74 -7.64 -24.95
C SER A 208 -11.26 -7.78 -26.41
N VAL A 209 -10.21 -8.57 -26.63
CA VAL A 209 -9.67 -8.90 -27.97
C VAL A 209 -9.68 -10.42 -28.24
N ASP A 210 -10.52 -11.16 -27.50
CA ASP A 210 -10.70 -12.61 -27.60
C ASP A 210 -9.43 -13.45 -27.39
N VAL A 211 -8.50 -12.95 -26.55
CA VAL A 211 -7.26 -13.64 -26.19
C VAL A 211 -7.33 -14.23 -24.79
N THR A 212 -6.72 -15.39 -24.61
CA THR A 212 -6.49 -15.99 -23.30
C THR A 212 -5.00 -16.04 -22.98
N LEU A 213 -4.57 -15.29 -21.96
CA LEU A 213 -3.16 -15.29 -21.54
C LEU A 213 -2.77 -16.64 -20.93
N ARG A 214 -1.68 -17.22 -21.46
CA ARG A 214 -1.14 -18.49 -21.03
C ARG A 214 -0.15 -18.30 -19.88
N ALA A 215 -0.48 -18.80 -18.69
CA ALA A 215 0.45 -18.78 -17.56
C ALA A 215 1.52 -19.86 -17.70
N GLN A 216 2.80 -19.48 -17.71
CA GLN A 216 3.95 -20.36 -17.48
C GLN A 216 4.05 -20.70 -15.99
N ALA A 217 3.88 -19.69 -15.14
CA ALA A 217 3.78 -19.80 -13.70
C ALA A 217 2.87 -18.71 -13.13
N GLU A 218 2.26 -18.98 -11.99
CA GLU A 218 1.47 -17.99 -11.24
C GLU A 218 2.26 -17.57 -10.00
N ILE A 219 2.50 -16.24 -9.86
CA ILE A 219 3.37 -15.67 -8.83
C ILE A 219 2.62 -14.57 -8.09
N ASP A 220 2.40 -14.75 -6.80
CA ASP A 220 1.90 -13.70 -5.93
C ASP A 220 3.03 -12.73 -5.59
N GLY A 221 2.78 -11.44 -5.84
CA GLY A 221 3.78 -10.39 -5.65
C GLY A 221 4.40 -9.89 -6.97
N VAL A 222 3.94 -8.70 -7.39
CA VAL A 222 4.37 -8.07 -8.66
C VAL A 222 5.88 -7.80 -8.72
N ARG A 223 6.51 -7.51 -7.58
CA ARG A 223 7.97 -7.32 -7.49
C ARG A 223 8.74 -8.60 -7.75
N LEU A 224 8.30 -9.71 -7.17
CA LEU A 224 8.90 -11.03 -7.43
C LEU A 224 8.72 -11.42 -8.89
N LEU A 225 7.53 -11.19 -9.44
CA LEU A 225 7.22 -11.45 -10.84
C LEU A 225 8.16 -10.68 -11.78
N ALA A 226 8.38 -9.38 -11.53
CA ALA A 226 9.35 -8.58 -12.27
C ALA A 226 10.79 -9.10 -12.09
N SER A 227 11.18 -9.47 -10.87
CA SER A 227 12.51 -10.03 -10.57
C SER A 227 12.80 -11.29 -11.38
N LEU A 228 11.83 -12.21 -11.45
CA LEU A 228 11.96 -13.45 -12.22
C LEU A 228 12.11 -13.18 -13.72
N ALA A 229 11.42 -12.17 -14.26
CA ALA A 229 11.62 -11.76 -15.64
C ALA A 229 13.04 -11.21 -15.87
N PHE A 230 13.60 -10.43 -14.93
CA PHE A 230 14.99 -9.95 -15.00
C PHE A 230 16.01 -11.08 -14.93
N ASP A 231 15.72 -12.12 -14.16
CA ASP A 231 16.59 -13.28 -13.99
C ASP A 231 16.45 -14.33 -15.13
N GLY A 232 15.65 -14.03 -16.15
CA GLY A 232 15.55 -14.83 -17.35
C GLY A 232 14.55 -15.99 -17.30
N TYR A 233 13.67 -16.05 -16.30
CA TYR A 233 12.70 -17.14 -16.16
C TYR A 233 11.54 -17.10 -17.16
N GLY A 234 11.25 -15.93 -17.75
CA GLY A 234 10.20 -15.79 -18.73
C GLY A 234 9.72 -14.34 -18.88
N ALA A 235 8.76 -14.14 -19.79
CA ALA A 235 8.12 -12.85 -20.01
C ALA A 235 7.06 -12.57 -18.96
N ALA A 236 6.88 -11.30 -18.55
CA ALA A 236 5.91 -10.88 -17.54
C ALA A 236 5.23 -9.56 -17.88
N ILE A 237 3.93 -9.45 -17.65
CA ILE A 237 3.23 -8.16 -17.73
C ILE A 237 3.22 -7.52 -16.34
N VAL A 238 3.85 -6.36 -16.23
CA VAL A 238 4.02 -5.64 -14.95
C VAL A 238 3.77 -4.15 -15.11
N PRO A 239 3.45 -3.44 -14.01
CA PRO A 239 3.43 -1.97 -14.02
C PRO A 239 4.83 -1.41 -14.31
N ALA A 240 4.88 -0.29 -15.01
CA ALA A 240 6.13 0.35 -15.42
C ALA A 240 7.09 0.61 -14.25
N THR A 241 6.56 0.98 -13.08
CA THR A 241 7.35 1.22 -11.87
C THR A 241 7.93 -0.06 -11.22
N ALA A 242 7.48 -1.25 -11.63
CA ALA A 242 8.08 -2.51 -11.19
C ALA A 242 9.44 -2.75 -11.84
N ALA A 243 9.70 -2.14 -13.01
CA ALA A 243 10.97 -2.23 -13.72
C ALA A 243 11.96 -1.16 -13.21
N PRO A 244 13.23 -1.54 -12.88
CA PRO A 244 14.25 -0.58 -12.52
C PRO A 244 14.51 0.41 -13.66
N ARG A 245 14.77 1.69 -13.35
CA ARG A 245 15.09 2.72 -14.34
C ARG A 245 16.40 2.42 -15.09
N GLN A 246 17.38 1.91 -14.39
CA GLN A 246 18.72 1.64 -14.86
C GLN A 246 19.13 0.20 -14.56
N VAL A 247 18.82 -0.72 -15.46
CA VAL A 247 19.45 -2.03 -15.49
C VAL A 247 19.76 -2.31 -16.95
N ASP A 248 20.96 -1.93 -17.36
CA ASP A 248 21.40 -2.11 -18.74
C ASP A 248 21.50 -3.61 -19.09
N GLY A 249 20.86 -3.98 -20.20
CA GLY A 249 21.11 -5.23 -20.90
C GLY A 249 20.51 -6.50 -20.33
N ARG A 250 19.74 -6.45 -19.23
CA ARG A 250 19.14 -7.69 -18.67
C ARG A 250 17.72 -7.98 -19.14
N PHE A 251 17.00 -6.97 -19.60
CA PHE A 251 15.62 -7.11 -20.07
C PHE A 251 15.25 -6.00 -21.05
N SER A 252 14.22 -6.25 -21.83
CA SER A 252 13.56 -5.25 -22.70
C SER A 252 12.16 -4.95 -22.18
N ARG A 253 11.73 -3.69 -22.38
CA ARG A 253 10.37 -3.22 -22.11
C ARG A 253 9.62 -3.10 -23.42
N ILE A 254 8.53 -3.80 -23.54
CA ILE A 254 7.68 -3.80 -24.73
C ILE A 254 6.35 -3.18 -24.36
N THR A 255 5.94 -2.16 -25.10
CA THR A 255 4.64 -1.52 -24.94
C THR A 255 3.55 -2.41 -25.54
N VAL A 256 2.45 -2.59 -24.82
CA VAL A 256 1.24 -3.28 -25.30
C VAL A 256 0.09 -2.27 -25.23
N PRO A 257 -0.27 -1.62 -26.35
CA PRO A 257 -1.17 -0.46 -26.35
C PRO A 257 -2.59 -0.75 -25.83
N GLU A 258 -3.06 -1.98 -25.95
CA GLU A 258 -4.40 -2.39 -25.51
C GLU A 258 -4.50 -2.61 -23.99
N LEU A 259 -3.37 -2.66 -23.28
CA LEU A 259 -3.37 -2.73 -21.83
C LEU A 259 -3.77 -1.38 -21.23
N PRO A 260 -4.70 -1.37 -20.25
CA PRO A 260 -5.08 -0.14 -19.60
C PRO A 260 -3.97 0.38 -18.70
N ARG A 261 -3.88 1.70 -18.54
CA ARG A 261 -3.04 2.29 -17.52
C ARG A 261 -3.54 2.00 -16.12
N ARG A 262 -2.63 1.79 -15.21
CA ARG A 262 -2.91 1.64 -13.79
C ARG A 262 -2.80 3.00 -13.11
N VAL A 263 -3.85 3.45 -12.42
CA VAL A 263 -3.82 4.69 -11.65
C VAL A 263 -3.34 4.39 -10.23
N VAL A 264 -2.35 5.14 -9.78
CA VAL A 264 -1.86 5.15 -8.40
C VAL A 264 -2.43 6.38 -7.70
N ALA A 265 -2.89 6.21 -6.47
CA ALA A 265 -3.57 7.24 -5.72
C ALA A 265 -3.10 7.28 -4.26
N PHE A 266 -3.20 8.46 -3.66
CA PHE A 266 -3.12 8.65 -2.21
C PHE A 266 -4.51 8.43 -1.61
N ALA A 267 -4.59 7.61 -0.58
CA ALA A 267 -5.83 7.29 0.11
C ALA A 267 -5.67 7.53 1.61
N ARG A 268 -6.65 8.16 2.20
CA ARG A 268 -6.76 8.40 3.64
C ARG A 268 -8.21 8.28 4.09
N ARG A 269 -8.43 8.13 5.38
CA ARG A 269 -9.80 8.18 5.90
C ARG A 269 -10.41 9.56 5.65
N ARG A 270 -11.70 9.56 5.40
CA ARG A 270 -12.50 10.80 5.29
C ARG A 270 -12.62 11.51 6.62
N ARG A 271 -12.68 10.76 7.70
CA ARG A 271 -12.75 11.25 9.08
C ARG A 271 -11.98 10.33 10.00
N PRO A 272 -11.27 10.86 10.97
CA PRO A 272 -11.04 12.29 11.22
C PRO A 272 -10.19 12.94 10.11
N ALA A 273 -9.95 14.24 10.21
CA ALA A 273 -8.96 14.94 9.38
C ALA A 273 -7.56 14.32 9.60
N PRO A 274 -6.67 14.31 8.60
CA PRO A 274 -5.31 13.84 8.81
C PRO A 274 -4.56 14.76 9.78
N SER A 275 -3.65 14.17 10.58
CA SER A 275 -2.75 14.95 11.44
C SER A 275 -1.82 15.86 10.62
N ALA A 276 -1.24 16.87 11.26
CA ALA A 276 -0.26 17.76 10.65
C ALA A 276 0.92 16.99 10.02
N ALA A 277 1.43 15.96 10.70
CA ALA A 277 2.50 15.10 10.18
C ALA A 277 2.08 14.35 8.90
N THR A 278 0.88 13.79 8.87
CA THR A 278 0.35 13.10 7.68
C THR A 278 0.13 14.07 6.52
N THR A 279 -0.38 15.27 6.81
CA THR A 279 -0.59 16.34 5.82
C THR A 279 0.74 16.78 5.20
N ALA A 280 1.76 17.03 6.03
CA ALA A 280 3.10 17.39 5.57
C ALA A 280 3.72 16.32 4.66
N VAL A 281 3.57 15.04 5.02
CA VAL A 281 4.04 13.95 4.14
C VAL A 281 3.28 13.91 2.82
N ALA A 282 1.97 14.17 2.81
CA ALA A 282 1.17 14.21 1.58
C ALA A 282 1.56 15.36 0.65
N GLU A 283 1.86 16.53 1.19
CA GLU A 283 2.35 17.69 0.44
C GLU A 283 3.72 17.40 -0.18
N VAL A 284 4.67 16.92 0.63
CA VAL A 284 6.00 16.51 0.15
C VAL A 284 5.90 15.41 -0.92
N LEU A 285 4.98 14.45 -0.76
CA LEU A 285 4.73 13.40 -1.74
C LEU A 285 4.29 13.99 -3.08
N THR A 286 3.40 14.97 -3.07
CA THR A 286 2.91 15.64 -4.29
C THR A 286 4.06 16.33 -5.02
N ASP A 287 4.92 17.05 -4.29
CA ASP A 287 6.10 17.72 -4.84
C ASP A 287 7.10 16.72 -5.43
N VAL A 288 7.40 15.63 -4.71
CA VAL A 288 8.30 14.57 -5.17
C VAL A 288 7.80 13.91 -6.46
N ILE A 289 6.48 13.70 -6.58
CA ILE A 289 5.90 13.15 -7.81
C ILE A 289 5.99 14.17 -8.96
N ALA A 290 5.73 15.45 -8.70
CA ALA A 290 5.83 16.49 -9.72
C ALA A 290 7.27 16.64 -10.22
N GLU A 291 8.27 16.54 -9.35
CA GLU A 291 9.69 16.68 -9.69
C GLU A 291 10.28 15.45 -10.38
N HIS A 292 9.92 14.24 -9.91
CA HIS A 292 10.61 13.01 -10.33
C HIS A 292 9.73 12.06 -11.16
N GLY A 293 8.41 12.29 -11.21
CA GLY A 293 7.49 11.37 -11.87
C GLY A 293 7.68 11.33 -13.38
N ALA A 294 7.92 12.48 -14.02
CA ALA A 294 8.16 12.55 -15.46
C ALA A 294 9.43 11.81 -15.90
N ASP A 295 10.37 11.63 -14.98
CA ASP A 295 11.61 10.90 -15.24
C ASP A 295 11.44 9.38 -15.18
N GLN A 296 10.31 8.87 -14.69
CA GLN A 296 10.03 7.44 -14.63
C GLN A 296 9.43 6.96 -15.94
N PRO A 297 10.08 6.04 -16.68
CA PRO A 297 9.54 5.51 -17.92
C PRO A 297 8.16 4.87 -17.72
N GLY A 298 7.17 5.28 -18.52
CA GLY A 298 5.81 4.77 -18.47
C GLY A 298 4.98 5.33 -17.30
N VAL A 299 5.44 6.38 -16.62
CA VAL A 299 4.65 7.17 -15.67
C VAL A 299 4.09 8.41 -16.35
N HIS A 300 2.82 8.71 -16.11
CA HIS A 300 2.08 9.80 -16.72
C HIS A 300 1.48 10.68 -15.64
N LEU A 301 1.84 11.96 -15.63
CA LEU A 301 1.34 12.97 -14.70
C LEU A 301 0.17 13.74 -15.36
N GLY A 302 -0.71 14.28 -14.53
CA GLY A 302 -1.82 15.15 -14.95
C GLY A 302 -3.18 14.44 -15.00
N SER A 303 -4.23 15.20 -14.71
CA SER A 303 -5.61 14.72 -14.59
C SER A 303 -6.20 14.16 -15.89
N GLU A 304 -5.69 14.58 -17.04
CA GLU A 304 -6.14 14.10 -18.37
C GLU A 304 -5.75 12.64 -18.62
N THR A 305 -4.79 12.11 -17.85
CA THR A 305 -4.32 10.73 -17.98
C THR A 305 -5.10 9.74 -17.13
N PHE A 306 -5.98 10.25 -16.24
CA PHE A 306 -6.80 9.40 -15.39
C PHE A 306 -8.08 9.01 -16.14
N PRO A 307 -8.36 7.72 -16.38
CA PRO A 307 -9.66 7.33 -16.90
C PRO A 307 -10.73 7.80 -15.92
N LEU A 308 -11.64 8.66 -16.39
CA LEU A 308 -12.77 9.12 -15.62
C LEU A 308 -13.49 7.89 -15.03
N GLN A 309 -13.43 7.73 -13.71
CA GLN A 309 -14.30 6.79 -13.02
C GLN A 309 -15.73 7.33 -13.24
N ARG A 310 -16.47 6.71 -14.18
CA ARG A 310 -17.88 6.92 -14.26
C ARG A 310 -18.46 6.32 -12.99
N THR A 311 -18.77 7.18 -12.03
CA THR A 311 -19.70 6.88 -10.94
C THR A 311 -21.03 6.48 -11.58
N THR A 312 -21.33 5.19 -11.59
CA THR A 312 -22.67 4.65 -11.80
C THR A 312 -23.22 4.18 -10.47
#